data_d4cab09f5f43a2af6202dc9c026041f0
#
_entry.id   d4cab09f5f43a2af6202dc9c026041f0
#
_cell.length_a   1.000
_cell.length_b   1.000
_cell.length_c   1.000
_cell.angle_alpha   90.00
_cell.angle_beta   90.00
_cell.angle_gamma   90.00
#
_symmetry.space_group_name_H-M   'P 1'
#
loop_
_entity.id
_entity.type
_entity.pdbx_description
1 polymer ?
#
loop_
_entity_poly.entity_id
_entity_poly.type
_entity_poly.pdbx_seq_one_letter_code
_entity_poly.pdbx_strand_id
1 'polypeptide(L)'
;MKGLITYPTNYKKRKKYPLAVIIHGGPAGVFSETFTGARSIYNIEYFASNGYAILRPNPRGSTGYGKDFRYANFKDWGFGDYEDIMSGVDKVIDMGIADPKRLAVMGWSYGGYMTSFVVTRTNRFKAASMGAGLPNLVSMTTTTDIPNYLVAHMGGEFWDDYETYEKHSAIYRIKNVETPTQVIHGSNDLRVPFTQGQEFYVALKRKGVPTEMVVYPRTPHGPREPKFLMDVSPRILAWLDKFIKR
;
A
#
# COMPACT_ATOMS: atom_id res chain seq x y z
N MET A 1 -7.67 -4.01 15.92
CA MET A 1 -6.97 -2.98 15.12
C MET A 1 -7.59 -1.60 15.37
N LYS A 2 -6.81 -0.52 15.33
CA LYS A 2 -7.27 0.88 15.28
C LYS A 2 -6.96 1.50 13.91
N GLY A 3 -7.62 2.61 13.57
CA GLY A 3 -7.36 3.34 12.34
C GLY A 3 -8.00 4.72 12.39
N LEU A 4 -7.58 5.59 11.48
CA LEU A 4 -8.08 6.95 11.34
C LEU A 4 -8.96 7.05 10.09
N ILE A 5 -10.10 7.73 10.22
CA ILE A 5 -10.97 8.04 9.08
C ILE A 5 -10.92 9.56 8.86
N THR A 6 -10.60 9.95 7.63
CA THR A 6 -10.74 11.34 7.18
C THR A 6 -11.94 11.42 6.26
N TYR A 7 -12.90 12.28 6.60
CA TYR A 7 -14.09 12.51 5.78
C TYR A 7 -13.78 13.42 4.59
N PRO A 8 -14.49 13.28 3.47
CA PRO A 8 -14.41 14.27 2.39
C PRO A 8 -14.88 15.65 2.88
N THR A 9 -14.28 16.73 2.34
CA THR A 9 -14.55 18.11 2.79
C THR A 9 -16.04 18.49 2.74
N ASN A 10 -16.78 17.94 1.77
CA ASN A 10 -18.22 18.15 1.60
C ASN A 10 -19.05 16.98 2.12
N TYR A 11 -18.65 16.38 3.25
CA TYR A 11 -19.34 15.24 3.83
C TYR A 11 -20.79 15.55 4.14
N LYS A 12 -21.68 14.66 3.67
CA LYS A 12 -23.12 14.68 3.98
C LYS A 12 -23.49 13.33 4.60
N LYS A 13 -24.14 13.38 5.77
CA LYS A 13 -24.67 12.18 6.43
C LYS A 13 -25.56 11.39 5.46
N ARG A 14 -25.48 10.07 5.49
CA ARG A 14 -26.20 9.13 4.61
C ARG A 14 -25.76 9.09 3.15
N LYS A 15 -24.80 9.89 2.73
CA LYS A 15 -24.15 9.74 1.41
C LYS A 15 -22.96 8.81 1.52
N LYS A 16 -22.83 7.86 0.59
CA LYS A 16 -21.66 6.96 0.49
C LYS A 16 -20.63 7.54 -0.46
N TYR A 17 -19.37 7.44 -0.08
CA TYR A 17 -18.22 8.02 -0.79
C TYR A 17 -17.26 6.95 -1.30
N PRO A 18 -16.49 7.20 -2.36
CA PRO A 18 -15.36 6.36 -2.69
C PRO A 18 -14.40 6.34 -1.50
N LEU A 19 -13.83 5.17 -1.19
CA LEU A 19 -12.88 4.97 -0.10
C LEU A 19 -11.48 4.76 -0.65
N ALA A 20 -10.52 5.55 -0.20
CA ALA A 20 -9.11 5.31 -0.39
C ALA A 20 -8.52 4.75 0.92
N VAL A 21 -7.98 3.54 0.86
CA VAL A 21 -7.24 2.94 1.97
C VAL A 21 -5.77 3.24 1.77
N ILE A 22 -5.15 3.94 2.72
CA ILE A 22 -3.72 4.26 2.70
C ILE A 22 -3.02 3.43 3.76
N ILE A 23 -2.10 2.57 3.35
CA ILE A 23 -1.35 1.68 4.24
C ILE A 23 0.03 2.29 4.48
N HIS A 24 0.43 2.44 5.76
CA HIS A 24 1.73 3.00 6.11
C HIS A 24 2.90 2.05 5.81
N GLY A 25 4.09 2.61 5.74
CA GLY A 25 5.34 1.85 5.63
C GLY A 25 5.81 1.24 6.96
N GLY A 26 6.90 0.56 6.93
CA GLY A 26 7.51 -0.08 8.11
C GLY A 26 7.77 -1.56 7.90
N PRO A 27 7.02 -2.50 8.50
CA PRO A 27 5.66 -2.49 9.10
C PRO A 27 5.51 -1.71 10.41
N ALA A 28 6.59 -1.30 11.03
CA ALA A 28 6.62 -0.60 12.31
C ALA A 28 6.13 0.87 12.26
N GLY A 29 5.57 1.33 11.15
CA GLY A 29 4.95 2.64 11.09
C GLY A 29 3.71 2.77 11.97
N VAL A 30 3.15 3.96 12.04
CA VAL A 30 1.87 4.23 12.70
C VAL A 30 1.25 5.51 12.14
N PHE A 31 -0.05 5.49 11.92
CA PHE A 31 -0.83 6.71 11.70
C PHE A 31 -1.35 7.22 13.05
N SER A 32 -1.11 8.48 13.31
CA SER A 32 -1.58 9.18 14.51
C SER A 32 -2.39 10.42 14.13
N GLU A 33 -3.13 10.96 15.09
CA GLU A 33 -3.88 12.20 14.94
C GLU A 33 -2.90 13.39 15.01
N THR A 34 -2.28 13.68 13.88
CA THR A 34 -1.35 14.79 13.72
C THR A 34 -1.83 15.70 12.59
N PHE A 35 -1.25 16.90 12.51
CA PHE A 35 -1.50 17.80 11.39
C PHE A 35 -1.10 17.13 10.07
N THR A 36 -2.07 16.96 9.16
CA THR A 36 -1.91 16.21 7.91
C THR A 36 -1.41 17.07 6.74
N GLY A 37 -1.35 18.39 6.90
CA GLY A 37 -0.79 19.33 5.91
C GLY A 37 0.75 19.35 5.87
N ALA A 38 1.42 18.52 6.65
CA ALA A 38 2.87 18.37 6.57
C ALA A 38 3.28 17.65 5.27
N ARG A 39 4.53 17.85 4.86
CA ARG A 39 5.10 17.19 3.69
C ARG A 39 4.91 15.67 3.75
N SER A 40 4.18 15.13 2.78
CA SER A 40 3.87 13.70 2.68
C SER A 40 3.80 13.26 1.23
N ILE A 41 4.07 11.98 0.98
CA ILE A 41 3.83 11.33 -0.32
C ILE A 41 2.32 11.32 -0.62
N TYR A 42 1.49 11.10 0.40
CA TYR A 42 0.04 11.12 0.31
C TYR A 42 -0.50 12.40 0.96
N ASN A 43 -0.96 13.34 0.15
CA ASN A 43 -1.64 14.52 0.64
C ASN A 43 -3.10 14.17 0.96
N ILE A 44 -3.38 13.95 2.23
CA ILE A 44 -4.69 13.47 2.72
C ILE A 44 -5.79 14.47 2.39
N GLU A 45 -5.54 15.76 2.58
CA GLU A 45 -6.51 16.84 2.29
C GLU A 45 -6.84 16.92 0.81
N TYR A 46 -5.85 16.62 -0.05
CA TYR A 46 -6.07 16.63 -1.48
C TYR A 46 -7.05 15.52 -1.91
N PHE A 47 -6.92 14.31 -1.39
CA PHE A 47 -7.88 13.24 -1.65
C PHE A 47 -9.26 13.56 -1.03
N ALA A 48 -9.30 14.09 0.19
CA ALA A 48 -10.53 14.46 0.88
C ALA A 48 -11.29 15.58 0.13
N SER A 49 -10.59 16.60 -0.37
CA SER A 49 -11.18 17.68 -1.15
C SER A 49 -11.72 17.23 -2.51
N ASN A 50 -11.17 16.14 -3.04
CA ASN A 50 -11.64 15.50 -4.27
C ASN A 50 -12.72 14.42 -4.02
N GLY A 51 -13.30 14.41 -2.81
CA GLY A 51 -14.49 13.64 -2.48
C GLY A 51 -14.26 12.19 -2.03
N TYR A 52 -13.03 11.82 -1.70
CA TYR A 52 -12.73 10.51 -1.10
C TYR A 52 -12.88 10.55 0.42
N ALA A 53 -13.49 9.52 0.99
CA ALA A 53 -13.25 9.13 2.36
C ALA A 53 -11.90 8.39 2.42
N ILE A 54 -11.13 8.58 3.50
CA ILE A 54 -9.79 8.00 3.60
C ILE A 54 -9.71 7.18 4.88
N LEU A 55 -9.35 5.91 4.75
CA LEU A 55 -9.02 5.03 5.86
C LEU A 55 -7.50 4.89 5.96
N ARG A 56 -6.95 5.19 7.12
CA ARG A 56 -5.55 4.97 7.49
C ARG A 56 -5.47 3.96 8.63
N PRO A 57 -5.41 2.65 8.33
CA PRO A 57 -5.39 1.61 9.35
C PRO A 57 -4.03 1.49 10.01
N ASN A 58 -4.01 1.08 11.29
CA ASN A 58 -2.83 0.61 12.01
C ASN A 58 -2.98 -0.90 12.24
N PRO A 59 -2.61 -1.75 11.26
CA PRO A 59 -2.69 -3.19 11.41
C PRO A 59 -1.67 -3.71 12.42
N ARG A 60 -1.76 -4.99 12.77
CA ARG A 60 -0.70 -5.67 13.55
C ARG A 60 0.66 -5.42 12.93
N GLY A 61 1.69 -5.28 13.75
CA GLY A 61 3.01 -4.82 13.33
C GLY A 61 3.24 -3.32 13.54
N SER A 62 2.18 -2.49 13.67
CA SER A 62 2.31 -1.05 13.94
C SER A 62 2.87 -0.78 15.34
N THR A 63 3.64 0.31 15.48
CA THR A 63 4.13 0.78 16.79
C THR A 63 3.03 1.49 17.60
N GLY A 64 3.29 1.71 18.90
CA GLY A 64 2.38 2.45 19.77
C GLY A 64 1.29 1.62 20.45
N TYR A 65 1.21 0.32 20.19
CA TYR A 65 0.20 -0.59 20.75
C TYR A 65 0.78 -1.70 21.65
N GLY A 66 2.02 -1.55 22.07
CA GLY A 66 2.73 -2.54 22.89
C GLY A 66 3.48 -3.59 22.07
N LYS A 67 4.32 -4.38 22.78
CA LYS A 67 5.24 -5.35 22.19
C LYS A 67 4.51 -6.43 21.42
N ASP A 68 3.49 -7.03 21.99
CA ASP A 68 2.78 -8.17 21.39
C ASP A 68 2.12 -7.77 20.07
N PHE A 69 1.49 -6.61 20.01
CA PHE A 69 0.92 -6.09 18.77
C PHE A 69 1.98 -5.76 17.73
N ARG A 70 3.13 -5.20 18.17
CA ARG A 70 4.26 -4.85 17.30
C ARG A 70 4.88 -6.08 16.63
N TYR A 71 4.92 -7.22 17.30
CA TYR A 71 5.51 -8.46 16.78
C TYR A 71 4.47 -9.46 16.26
N ALA A 72 3.16 -9.13 16.30
CA ALA A 72 2.09 -10.01 15.87
C ALA A 72 2.09 -10.31 14.35
N ASN A 73 2.92 -9.62 13.57
CA ASN A 73 3.13 -9.91 12.14
C ASN A 73 4.45 -10.64 11.84
N PHE A 74 5.13 -11.18 12.86
CA PHE A 74 6.29 -12.04 12.66
C PHE A 74 5.87 -13.31 11.90
N LYS A 75 6.55 -13.62 10.79
CA LYS A 75 6.19 -14.72 9.87
C LYS A 75 4.73 -14.68 9.37
N ASP A 76 4.09 -13.50 9.36
CA ASP A 76 2.66 -13.35 9.04
C ASP A 76 2.35 -12.15 8.13
N TRP A 77 3.37 -11.57 7.48
CA TRP A 77 3.17 -10.47 6.54
C TRP A 77 2.22 -10.85 5.41
N GLY A 78 1.24 -9.99 5.12
CA GLY A 78 0.26 -10.23 4.05
C GLY A 78 -0.92 -11.11 4.46
N PHE A 79 -0.94 -11.66 5.68
CA PHE A 79 -2.04 -12.50 6.17
C PHE A 79 -2.84 -11.80 7.27
N GLY A 80 -2.36 -11.81 8.50
CA GLY A 80 -3.09 -11.19 9.58
C GLY A 80 -3.23 -9.68 9.46
N ASP A 81 -2.23 -8.99 8.95
CA ASP A 81 -2.30 -7.56 8.60
C ASP A 81 -3.29 -7.28 7.46
N TYR A 82 -3.43 -8.19 6.47
CA TYR A 82 -4.49 -8.13 5.47
C TYR A 82 -5.88 -8.22 6.12
N GLU A 83 -6.10 -9.17 7.03
CA GLU A 83 -7.37 -9.31 7.74
C GLU A 83 -7.72 -8.06 8.55
N ASP A 84 -6.72 -7.48 9.21
CA ASP A 84 -6.86 -6.22 9.94
C ASP A 84 -7.30 -5.08 9.01
N ILE A 85 -6.64 -4.92 7.87
CA ILE A 85 -6.97 -3.90 6.87
C ILE A 85 -8.39 -4.10 6.34
N MET A 86 -8.76 -5.34 5.96
CA MET A 86 -10.09 -5.64 5.41
C MET A 86 -11.19 -5.45 6.44
N SER A 87 -10.95 -5.79 7.72
CA SER A 87 -11.90 -5.51 8.79
C SER A 87 -12.15 -4.01 8.98
N GLY A 88 -11.09 -3.20 8.78
CA GLY A 88 -11.21 -1.74 8.76
C GLY A 88 -12.06 -1.22 7.60
N VAL A 89 -11.87 -1.79 6.40
CA VAL A 89 -12.70 -1.47 5.22
C VAL A 89 -14.15 -1.81 5.48
N ASP A 90 -14.43 -3.01 6.00
CA ASP A 90 -15.79 -3.45 6.30
C ASP A 90 -16.45 -2.54 7.34
N LYS A 91 -15.71 -2.15 8.37
CA LYS A 91 -16.21 -1.22 9.38
C LYS A 91 -16.62 0.13 8.79
N VAL A 92 -15.85 0.70 7.85
CA VAL A 92 -16.17 1.99 7.20
C VAL A 92 -17.38 1.86 6.27
N ILE A 93 -17.56 0.68 5.64
CA ILE A 93 -18.77 0.36 4.85
C ILE A 93 -20.00 0.26 5.76
N ASP A 94 -19.90 -0.47 6.88
CA ASP A 94 -20.98 -0.67 7.85
C ASP A 94 -21.40 0.66 8.52
N MET A 95 -20.46 1.59 8.71
CA MET A 95 -20.76 2.94 9.17
C MET A 95 -21.53 3.78 8.12
N GLY A 96 -21.76 3.24 6.93
CA GLY A 96 -22.46 3.93 5.84
C GLY A 96 -21.66 5.06 5.17
N ILE A 97 -20.34 5.11 5.39
CA ILE A 97 -19.44 6.14 4.85
C ILE A 97 -18.93 5.72 3.46
N ALA A 98 -18.44 4.48 3.34
CA ALA A 98 -17.85 3.98 2.10
C ALA A 98 -18.90 3.31 1.19
N ASP A 99 -18.73 3.53 -0.12
CA ASP A 99 -19.41 2.75 -1.14
C ASP A 99 -18.59 1.48 -1.43
N PRO A 100 -19.13 0.27 -1.17
CA PRO A 100 -18.40 -0.98 -1.37
C PRO A 100 -18.01 -1.24 -2.84
N LYS A 101 -18.61 -0.52 -3.79
CA LYS A 101 -18.30 -0.61 -5.23
C LYS A 101 -17.20 0.36 -5.67
N ARG A 102 -16.74 1.25 -4.79
CA ARG A 102 -15.79 2.33 -5.09
C ARG A 102 -14.64 2.37 -4.09
N LEU A 103 -13.90 1.26 -4.00
CA LEU A 103 -12.77 1.09 -3.08
C LEU A 103 -11.44 1.20 -3.84
N ALA A 104 -10.48 1.92 -3.27
CA ALA A 104 -9.09 1.97 -3.71
C ALA A 104 -8.14 1.61 -2.57
N VAL A 105 -6.98 1.04 -2.90
CA VAL A 105 -5.90 0.74 -1.95
C VAL A 105 -4.59 1.31 -2.45
N MET A 106 -3.81 1.90 -1.55
CA MET A 106 -2.49 2.43 -1.86
C MET A 106 -1.59 2.43 -0.62
N GLY A 107 -0.29 2.43 -0.85
CA GLY A 107 0.70 2.51 0.20
C GLY A 107 2.11 2.56 -0.34
N TRP A 108 3.05 2.98 0.50
CA TRP A 108 4.47 3.14 0.16
C TRP A 108 5.33 2.19 0.98
N SER A 109 6.40 1.64 0.40
CA SER A 109 7.31 0.73 1.09
C SER A 109 6.59 -0.54 1.55
N TYR A 110 6.56 -0.86 2.82
CA TYR A 110 5.71 -1.92 3.36
C TYR A 110 4.22 -1.72 3.00
N GLY A 111 3.73 -0.48 2.97
CA GLY A 111 2.38 -0.19 2.47
C GLY A 111 2.23 -0.53 0.98
N GLY A 112 3.29 -0.38 0.18
CA GLY A 112 3.34 -0.84 -1.21
C GLY A 112 3.38 -2.37 -1.33
N TYR A 113 4.12 -3.04 -0.43
CA TYR A 113 4.06 -4.49 -0.27
C TYR A 113 2.62 -4.95 -0.01
N MET A 114 1.98 -4.39 1.01
CA MET A 114 0.59 -4.71 1.35
C MET A 114 -0.36 -4.41 0.20
N THR A 115 -0.17 -3.31 -0.54
CA THR A 115 -0.96 -2.99 -1.73
C THR A 115 -0.85 -4.10 -2.78
N SER A 116 0.39 -4.54 -3.11
CA SER A 116 0.61 -5.64 -4.04
C SER A 116 0.00 -6.95 -3.53
N PHE A 117 0.10 -7.24 -2.24
CA PHE A 117 -0.43 -8.45 -1.64
C PHE A 117 -1.97 -8.46 -1.62
N VAL A 118 -2.59 -7.35 -1.22
CA VAL A 118 -4.06 -7.19 -1.18
C VAL A 118 -4.69 -7.47 -2.54
N VAL A 119 -4.14 -6.91 -3.63
CA VAL A 119 -4.71 -7.13 -4.97
C VAL A 119 -4.56 -8.56 -5.50
N THR A 120 -3.70 -9.37 -4.88
CA THR A 120 -3.63 -10.82 -5.16
C THR A 120 -4.65 -11.65 -4.38
N ARG A 121 -5.27 -11.06 -3.34
CA ARG A 121 -6.17 -11.75 -2.40
C ARG A 121 -7.64 -11.41 -2.60
N THR A 122 -7.95 -10.25 -3.19
CA THR A 122 -9.33 -9.79 -3.34
C THR A 122 -9.50 -8.87 -4.55
N ASN A 123 -10.66 -8.95 -5.21
CA ASN A 123 -11.08 -8.10 -6.34
C ASN A 123 -12.04 -6.98 -5.90
N ARG A 124 -12.15 -6.71 -4.59
CA ARG A 124 -13.02 -5.65 -4.04
C ARG A 124 -12.56 -4.26 -4.45
N PHE A 125 -11.25 -4.04 -4.58
CA PHE A 125 -10.68 -2.76 -4.97
C PHE A 125 -10.78 -2.55 -6.48
N LYS A 126 -11.21 -1.36 -6.90
CA LYS A 126 -11.36 -0.98 -8.31
C LYS A 126 -10.13 -0.32 -8.88
N ALA A 127 -9.25 0.17 -8.02
CA ALA A 127 -7.94 0.70 -8.38
C ALA A 127 -6.95 0.51 -7.23
N ALA A 128 -5.67 0.37 -7.58
CA ALA A 128 -4.57 0.32 -6.61
C ALA A 128 -3.41 1.21 -7.06
N SER A 129 -2.63 1.73 -6.09
CA SER A 129 -1.38 2.44 -6.36
C SER A 129 -0.28 1.91 -5.43
N MET A 130 0.63 1.12 -5.98
CA MET A 130 1.77 0.52 -5.29
C MET A 130 2.98 1.45 -5.37
N GLY A 131 3.32 2.11 -4.27
CA GLY A 131 4.51 2.96 -4.17
C GLY A 131 5.70 2.24 -3.55
N ALA A 132 6.84 2.16 -4.21
CA ALA A 132 8.08 1.50 -3.75
C ALA A 132 7.80 0.18 -3.02
N GLY A 133 6.91 -0.64 -3.58
CA GLY A 133 6.51 -1.92 -3.00
C GLY A 133 7.50 -3.03 -3.29
N LEU A 134 7.48 -4.07 -2.46
CA LEU A 134 8.39 -5.21 -2.49
C LEU A 134 7.62 -6.53 -2.69
N PRO A 135 7.16 -6.83 -3.91
CA PRO A 135 6.32 -7.99 -4.20
C PRO A 135 7.05 -9.33 -4.16
N ASN A 136 8.38 -9.33 -4.17
CA ASN A 136 9.22 -10.53 -4.17
C ASN A 136 10.22 -10.48 -3.01
N LEU A 137 9.90 -11.15 -1.92
CA LEU A 137 10.72 -11.13 -0.71
C LEU A 137 12.02 -11.94 -0.86
N VAL A 138 12.07 -12.91 -1.77
CA VAL A 138 13.30 -13.70 -2.05
C VAL A 138 14.37 -12.77 -2.62
N SER A 139 14.10 -12.09 -3.75
CA SER A 139 15.07 -11.18 -4.35
C SER A 139 15.29 -9.91 -3.50
N MET A 140 14.27 -9.45 -2.76
CA MET A 140 14.38 -8.31 -1.86
C MET A 140 15.47 -8.51 -0.81
N THR A 141 15.59 -9.71 -0.21
CA THR A 141 16.56 -9.99 0.85
C THR A 141 18.01 -9.78 0.40
N THR A 142 18.31 -10.06 -0.86
CA THR A 142 19.69 -9.98 -1.40
C THR A 142 19.98 -8.68 -2.16
N THR A 143 18.99 -7.79 -2.30
CA THR A 143 19.15 -6.56 -3.11
C THR A 143 18.87 -5.27 -2.33
N THR A 144 18.30 -5.35 -1.12
CA THR A 144 18.05 -4.21 -0.22
C THR A 144 19.32 -3.78 0.52
N ASP A 145 19.37 -2.52 0.95
CA ASP A 145 20.40 -2.00 1.87
C ASP A 145 20.19 -2.41 3.35
N ILE A 146 19.08 -3.11 3.68
CA ILE A 146 18.75 -3.57 5.04
C ILE A 146 18.32 -5.05 5.08
N PRO A 147 19.13 -6.00 4.57
CA PRO A 147 18.72 -7.40 4.44
C PRO A 147 18.28 -8.02 5.77
N ASN A 148 19.01 -7.74 6.86
CA ASN A 148 18.73 -8.28 8.19
C ASN A 148 17.33 -7.91 8.72
N TYR A 149 16.76 -6.80 8.27
CA TYR A 149 15.41 -6.39 8.68
C TYR A 149 14.35 -7.37 8.19
N LEU A 150 14.45 -7.79 6.92
CA LEU A 150 13.51 -8.75 6.34
C LEU A 150 13.73 -10.15 6.92
N VAL A 151 14.99 -10.59 7.03
CA VAL A 151 15.36 -11.89 7.63
C VAL A 151 14.80 -11.99 9.05
N ALA A 152 14.93 -10.93 9.87
CA ALA A 152 14.39 -10.90 11.23
C ALA A 152 12.85 -11.03 11.26
N HIS A 153 12.13 -10.51 10.27
CA HIS A 153 10.67 -10.63 10.20
C HIS A 153 10.21 -11.98 9.65
N MET A 154 10.97 -12.58 8.74
CA MET A 154 10.68 -13.90 8.17
C MET A 154 11.20 -15.05 9.05
N GLY A 155 12.05 -14.77 10.06
CA GLY A 155 12.54 -15.72 11.05
C GLY A 155 13.70 -16.60 10.59
N GLY A 156 14.36 -16.29 9.49
CA GLY A 156 15.51 -16.98 8.92
C GLY A 156 15.77 -16.56 7.47
N GLU A 157 16.82 -17.10 6.89
CA GLU A 157 17.20 -16.83 5.52
C GLU A 157 16.30 -17.58 4.51
N PHE A 158 16.13 -17.04 3.29
CA PHE A 158 15.25 -17.64 2.31
C PHE A 158 15.75 -19.02 1.78
N TRP A 159 17.03 -19.28 1.82
CA TRP A 159 17.58 -20.59 1.43
C TRP A 159 17.39 -21.67 2.50
N ASP A 160 17.08 -21.30 3.76
CA ASP A 160 16.76 -22.23 4.84
C ASP A 160 15.24 -22.46 4.96
N ASP A 161 14.42 -21.45 4.56
CA ASP A 161 12.94 -21.48 4.63
C ASP A 161 12.32 -20.79 3.42
N TYR A 162 12.56 -21.34 2.22
CA TYR A 162 12.06 -20.77 0.95
C TYR A 162 10.54 -20.67 0.92
N GLU A 163 9.83 -21.63 1.47
CA GLU A 163 8.36 -21.68 1.48
C GLU A 163 7.77 -20.45 2.20
N THR A 164 8.35 -20.02 3.31
CA THR A 164 7.94 -18.79 4.00
C THR A 164 8.08 -17.58 3.10
N TYR A 165 9.21 -17.43 2.40
CA TYR A 165 9.41 -16.28 1.50
C TYR A 165 8.48 -16.30 0.28
N GLU A 166 8.30 -17.46 -0.35
CA GLU A 166 7.37 -17.63 -1.46
C GLU A 166 5.93 -17.32 -1.03
N LYS A 167 5.49 -17.89 0.10
CA LYS A 167 4.16 -17.69 0.66
C LYS A 167 3.84 -16.21 0.90
N HIS A 168 4.81 -15.41 1.33
CA HIS A 168 4.66 -14.00 1.66
C HIS A 168 4.98 -13.06 0.49
N SER A 169 5.34 -13.59 -0.69
CA SER A 169 5.63 -12.80 -1.89
C SER A 169 4.42 -12.70 -2.83
N ALA A 170 3.95 -11.48 -3.09
CA ALA A 170 2.80 -11.22 -3.95
C ALA A 170 3.02 -11.70 -5.40
N ILE A 171 4.26 -11.64 -5.88
CA ILE A 171 4.60 -11.96 -7.27
C ILE A 171 4.21 -13.39 -7.67
N TYR A 172 4.33 -14.36 -6.76
CA TYR A 172 3.96 -15.76 -7.04
C TYR A 172 2.45 -15.99 -7.15
N ARG A 173 1.65 -14.95 -6.83
CA ARG A 173 0.18 -14.97 -6.92
C ARG A 173 -0.37 -14.01 -7.96
N ILE A 174 0.48 -13.51 -8.86
CA ILE A 174 0.12 -12.51 -9.87
C ILE A 174 -1.07 -12.95 -10.76
N LYS A 175 -1.24 -14.26 -10.95
CA LYS A 175 -2.37 -14.83 -11.72
C LYS A 175 -3.75 -14.41 -11.18
N ASN A 176 -3.85 -14.07 -9.91
CA ASN A 176 -5.11 -13.70 -9.26
C ASN A 176 -5.44 -12.20 -9.38
N VAL A 177 -4.51 -11.36 -9.83
CA VAL A 177 -4.70 -9.91 -9.87
C VAL A 177 -5.59 -9.51 -11.05
N GLU A 178 -6.69 -8.84 -10.76
CA GLU A 178 -7.58 -8.22 -11.75
C GLU A 178 -7.66 -6.69 -11.57
N THR A 179 -7.30 -6.21 -10.37
CA THR A 179 -7.38 -4.80 -10.01
C THR A 179 -6.39 -3.96 -10.82
N PRO A 180 -6.85 -2.94 -11.56
CA PRO A 180 -5.98 -1.95 -12.20
C PRO A 180 -5.00 -1.36 -11.20
N THR A 181 -3.70 -1.52 -11.46
CA THR A 181 -2.66 -1.17 -10.48
C THR A 181 -1.59 -0.27 -11.09
N GLN A 182 -1.46 0.95 -10.53
CA GLN A 182 -0.35 1.86 -10.81
C GLN A 182 0.85 1.46 -9.95
N VAL A 183 2.04 1.49 -10.53
CA VAL A 183 3.31 1.27 -9.82
C VAL A 183 4.11 2.58 -9.83
N ILE A 184 4.55 3.05 -8.67
CA ILE A 184 5.35 4.27 -8.53
C ILE A 184 6.66 3.93 -7.82
N HIS A 185 7.81 4.35 -8.38
CA HIS A 185 9.12 4.03 -7.81
C HIS A 185 10.15 5.13 -8.05
N GLY A 186 11.09 5.26 -7.13
CA GLY A 186 12.29 6.07 -7.33
C GLY A 186 13.37 5.28 -8.07
N SER A 187 14.06 5.90 -9.05
CA SER A 187 15.09 5.20 -9.83
C SER A 187 16.34 4.83 -9.03
N ASN A 188 16.59 5.51 -7.91
CA ASN A 188 17.78 5.34 -7.06
C ASN A 188 17.40 4.78 -5.68
N ASP A 189 16.32 4.01 -5.61
CA ASP A 189 15.89 3.39 -4.38
C ASP A 189 16.75 2.16 -4.05
N LEU A 190 17.54 2.27 -2.99
CA LEU A 190 18.38 1.18 -2.46
C LEU A 190 17.65 0.42 -1.33
N ARG A 191 16.64 1.03 -0.69
CA ARG A 191 15.86 0.43 0.37
C ARG A 191 14.92 -0.66 -0.16
N VAL A 192 14.16 -0.28 -1.17
CA VAL A 192 13.37 -1.21 -2.01
C VAL A 192 13.86 -1.01 -3.42
N PRO A 193 14.75 -1.87 -3.92
CA PRO A 193 15.33 -1.69 -5.25
C PRO A 193 14.28 -1.52 -6.34
N PHE A 194 14.55 -0.62 -7.28
CA PHE A 194 13.66 -0.28 -8.40
C PHE A 194 13.11 -1.52 -9.12
N THR A 195 13.93 -2.56 -9.22
CA THR A 195 13.57 -3.84 -9.86
C THR A 195 12.36 -4.52 -9.22
N GLN A 196 12.09 -4.29 -7.93
CA GLN A 196 10.90 -4.81 -7.26
C GLN A 196 9.61 -4.25 -7.89
N GLY A 197 9.53 -2.94 -8.08
CA GLY A 197 8.40 -2.30 -8.77
C GLY A 197 8.33 -2.70 -10.24
N GLN A 198 9.47 -2.77 -10.92
CA GLN A 198 9.56 -3.17 -12.32
C GLN A 198 9.04 -4.60 -12.55
N GLU A 199 9.43 -5.54 -11.69
CA GLU A 199 8.99 -6.93 -11.75
C GLU A 199 7.45 -7.03 -11.67
N PHE A 200 6.85 -6.36 -10.71
CA PHE A 200 5.40 -6.38 -10.53
C PHE A 200 4.67 -5.72 -11.71
N TYR A 201 5.15 -4.56 -12.17
CA TYR A 201 4.60 -3.87 -13.35
C TYR A 201 4.64 -4.75 -14.60
N VAL A 202 5.80 -5.37 -14.90
CA VAL A 202 5.95 -6.22 -16.07
C VAL A 202 5.03 -7.44 -15.99
N ALA A 203 4.91 -8.04 -14.82
CA ALA A 203 4.03 -9.19 -14.61
C ALA A 203 2.55 -8.83 -14.82
N LEU A 204 2.09 -7.70 -14.28
CA LEU A 204 0.74 -7.17 -14.52
C LEU A 204 0.48 -6.91 -16.00
N LYS A 205 1.43 -6.27 -16.69
CA LYS A 205 1.32 -5.96 -18.11
C LYS A 205 1.23 -7.21 -18.96
N ARG A 206 2.07 -8.22 -18.69
CA ARG A 206 2.03 -9.52 -19.38
C ARG A 206 0.72 -10.27 -19.12
N LYS A 207 0.11 -10.09 -17.95
CA LYS A 207 -1.20 -10.67 -17.61
C LYS A 207 -2.36 -9.93 -18.31
N GLY A 208 -2.14 -8.73 -18.86
CA GLY A 208 -3.20 -7.90 -19.45
C GLY A 208 -3.99 -7.06 -18.42
N VAL A 209 -3.51 -6.95 -17.18
CA VAL A 209 -4.11 -6.08 -16.18
C VAL A 209 -3.77 -4.62 -16.52
N PRO A 210 -4.75 -3.69 -16.52
CA PRO A 210 -4.45 -2.27 -16.72
C PRO A 210 -3.42 -1.80 -15.70
N THR A 211 -2.29 -1.29 -16.19
CA THR A 211 -1.19 -0.85 -15.33
C THR A 211 -0.40 0.28 -15.99
N GLU A 212 0.18 1.13 -15.18
CA GLU A 212 1.20 2.11 -15.58
C GLU A 212 2.33 2.13 -14.58
N MET A 213 3.52 2.50 -15.03
CA MET A 213 4.68 2.68 -14.14
C MET A 213 5.16 4.11 -14.19
N VAL A 214 5.23 4.73 -13.03
CA VAL A 214 5.76 6.08 -12.82
C VAL A 214 7.12 6.00 -12.15
N VAL A 215 8.14 6.50 -12.81
CA VAL A 215 9.52 6.47 -12.31
C VAL A 215 9.98 7.90 -12.03
N TYR A 216 10.32 8.17 -10.76
CA TYR A 216 10.91 9.44 -10.39
C TYR A 216 12.44 9.35 -10.50
N PRO A 217 13.08 10.09 -11.43
CA PRO A 217 14.53 10.04 -11.62
C PRO A 217 15.26 10.56 -10.39
N ARG A 218 16.46 10.04 -10.12
CA ARG A 218 17.33 10.42 -8.97
C ARG A 218 16.69 10.24 -7.59
N THR A 219 15.49 9.73 -7.53
CA THR A 219 14.71 9.62 -6.30
C THR A 219 15.13 8.38 -5.52
N PRO A 220 15.51 8.53 -4.24
CA PRO A 220 15.72 7.39 -3.34
C PRO A 220 14.39 6.80 -2.89
N HIS A 221 14.32 6.24 -1.68
CA HIS A 221 13.13 5.57 -1.12
C HIS A 221 11.94 6.49 -0.84
N GLY A 222 11.72 7.49 -1.67
CA GLY A 222 10.59 8.41 -1.66
C GLY A 222 10.96 9.77 -2.24
N PRO A 223 10.00 10.42 -2.90
CA PRO A 223 10.23 11.74 -3.49
C PRO A 223 10.64 12.76 -2.43
N ARG A 224 11.68 13.53 -2.72
CA ARG A 224 12.18 14.62 -1.88
C ARG A 224 12.16 15.96 -2.60
N GLU A 225 12.29 15.93 -3.93
CA GLU A 225 12.22 17.13 -4.76
C GLU A 225 10.80 17.72 -4.72
N PRO A 226 10.63 19.03 -4.51
CA PRO A 226 9.31 19.65 -4.40
C PRO A 226 8.39 19.35 -5.59
N LYS A 227 8.91 19.36 -6.81
CA LYS A 227 8.14 19.05 -8.02
C LYS A 227 7.60 17.62 -8.01
N PHE A 228 8.37 16.65 -7.54
CA PHE A 228 7.92 15.27 -7.44
C PHE A 228 6.88 15.07 -6.33
N LEU A 229 7.04 15.75 -5.20
CA LEU A 229 6.05 15.75 -4.13
C LEU A 229 4.72 16.38 -4.54
N MET A 230 4.77 17.42 -5.39
CA MET A 230 3.56 18.03 -5.94
C MET A 230 2.91 17.17 -7.02
N ASP A 231 3.66 16.32 -7.71
CA ASP A 231 3.14 15.45 -8.79
C ASP A 231 2.51 14.14 -8.26
N VAL A 232 3.05 13.56 -7.18
CA VAL A 232 2.70 12.19 -6.78
C VAL A 232 1.22 12.02 -6.40
N SER A 233 0.67 12.87 -5.55
CA SER A 233 -0.73 12.75 -5.12
C SER A 233 -1.74 13.06 -6.25
N PRO A 234 -1.57 14.11 -7.08
CA PRO A 234 -2.41 14.33 -8.27
C PRO A 234 -2.38 13.17 -9.27
N ARG A 235 -1.22 12.59 -9.48
CA ARG A 235 -1.07 11.44 -10.38
C ARG A 235 -1.79 10.20 -9.86
N ILE A 236 -1.66 9.89 -8.56
CA ILE A 236 -2.41 8.82 -7.93
C ILE A 236 -3.91 9.08 -8.05
N LEU A 237 -4.37 10.27 -7.72
CA LEU A 237 -5.80 10.62 -7.81
C LEU A 237 -6.34 10.44 -9.22
N ALA A 238 -5.62 10.90 -10.24
CA ALA A 238 -6.02 10.72 -11.64
C ALA A 238 -6.14 9.24 -12.02
N TRP A 239 -5.22 8.40 -11.53
CA TRP A 239 -5.31 6.95 -11.71
C TRP A 239 -6.54 6.35 -11.03
N LEU A 240 -6.78 6.70 -9.76
CA LEU A 240 -7.94 6.19 -9.02
C LEU A 240 -9.26 6.62 -9.68
N ASP A 241 -9.38 7.90 -10.06
CA ASP A 241 -10.58 8.46 -10.67
C ASP A 241 -10.94 7.76 -11.99
N LYS A 242 -9.96 7.33 -12.75
CA LYS A 242 -10.16 6.59 -14.01
C LYS A 242 -10.98 5.31 -13.84
N PHE A 243 -10.93 4.65 -12.67
CA PHE A 243 -11.60 3.37 -12.41
C PHE A 243 -12.71 3.45 -11.36
N ILE A 244 -12.76 4.51 -10.58
CA ILE A 244 -13.67 4.65 -9.43
C ILE A 244 -14.83 5.63 -9.71
N LYS A 245 -14.59 6.65 -10.50
CA LYS A 245 -15.62 7.68 -10.82
C LYS A 245 -16.35 7.47 -12.14
N ARG A 246 -16.20 6.30 -12.73
CA ARG A 246 -16.94 5.93 -13.95
C ARG A 246 -18.36 5.46 -13.63
#